data_ea4d55ae475c279d7da4e089cd29174d
#
_entry.id   ea4d55ae475c279d7da4e089cd29174d
#
_cell.length_a   1.000
_cell.length_b   1.000
_cell.length_c   1.000
_cell.angle_alpha   90.00
_cell.angle_beta   90.00
_cell.angle_gamma   90.00
#
_symmetry.space_group_name_H-M   'P 1'
#
loop_
_entity.id
_entity.type
_entity.pdbx_description
1 polymer ?
#
loop_
_entity_poly.entity_id
_entity_poly.type
_entity_poly.pdbx_seq_one_letter_code
_entity_poly.pdbx_strand_id
1 'polypeptide(L)'
;MDIPKVSVIVPIYGVERYVAQCAESLLTQSMTEGVEYIFVNDCTKDRSMEVLSEVLSRYPQLKGQVCIINHLENKGLPAARNTGLAAARGEYVMHVDGDDFCEPEALEKLYRSAKENDSDFVWCNYYISFKTKRRTIVQPAYSTPLDAVRGMLRGAMKYNVWNKLCRRALYTDNHIEFPSGYAMGEDLTMIMVALHARTCSFVDASLYNYVQSDTQMTSAYTPRKLEELSSNCKRITDYIDLNFKHLNLESEYSALQLLMKWPFLLDGKISSYRRWHEWFPESSQYIWQTKGVNTRIKLVEWCAAKHLLPLVWLHYILVIRMFYGIVYR
;
A
#
# COMPACT_ATOMS: atom_id res chain seq x y z
N MET A 1 9.29 -16.53 27.10
CA MET A 1 9.31 -16.70 25.61
C MET A 1 10.08 -15.53 25.05
N ASP A 2 11.03 -15.81 24.18
CA ASP A 2 11.78 -14.74 23.53
C ASP A 2 10.85 -13.92 22.62
N ILE A 3 11.11 -12.62 22.54
CA ILE A 3 10.36 -11.72 21.65
C ILE A 3 10.65 -12.12 20.20
N PRO A 4 9.62 -12.37 19.37
CA PRO A 4 9.85 -12.65 17.97
C PRO A 4 10.58 -11.49 17.27
N LYS A 5 11.40 -11.81 16.29
CA LYS A 5 12.09 -10.81 15.46
C LYS A 5 11.11 -10.12 14.51
N VAL A 6 10.23 -10.92 13.89
CA VAL A 6 9.25 -10.45 12.91
C VAL A 6 7.88 -11.07 13.16
N SER A 7 6.83 -10.24 13.17
CA SER A 7 5.44 -10.67 13.05
C SER A 7 4.98 -10.48 11.62
N VAL A 8 4.56 -11.56 10.97
CA VAL A 8 3.95 -11.52 9.63
C VAL A 8 2.44 -11.58 9.78
N ILE A 9 1.74 -10.54 9.33
CA ILE A 9 0.28 -10.39 9.46
C ILE A 9 -0.37 -10.67 8.10
N VAL A 10 -1.27 -11.64 8.04
CA VAL A 10 -1.93 -12.09 6.81
C VAL A 10 -3.45 -12.05 6.97
N PRO A 11 -4.15 -11.03 6.45
CA PRO A 11 -5.60 -11.00 6.35
C PRO A 11 -6.11 -12.06 5.37
N ILE A 12 -7.17 -12.77 5.75
CA ILE A 12 -7.77 -13.85 4.95
C ILE A 12 -9.25 -13.57 4.72
N TYR A 13 -9.60 -13.29 3.45
CA TYR A 13 -10.99 -13.17 3.01
C TYR A 13 -11.11 -13.36 1.49
N GLY A 14 -11.82 -14.42 1.06
CA GLY A 14 -12.11 -14.67 -0.37
C GLY A 14 -10.89 -15.08 -1.19
N VAL A 15 -9.90 -15.77 -0.59
CA VAL A 15 -8.58 -16.06 -1.21
C VAL A 15 -8.31 -17.56 -1.38
N GLU A 16 -9.34 -18.40 -1.43
CA GLU A 16 -9.18 -19.87 -1.51
C GLU A 16 -8.25 -20.36 -2.63
N ARG A 17 -8.15 -19.61 -3.74
CA ARG A 17 -7.29 -19.95 -4.88
C ARG A 17 -5.82 -19.60 -4.68
N TYR A 18 -5.50 -18.76 -3.71
CA TYR A 18 -4.19 -18.13 -3.54
C TYR A 18 -3.54 -18.44 -2.19
N VAL A 19 -4.37 -18.62 -1.15
CA VAL A 19 -3.90 -18.74 0.23
C VAL A 19 -2.91 -19.89 0.44
N ALA A 20 -2.99 -20.97 -0.35
CA ALA A 20 -2.02 -22.06 -0.29
C ALA A 20 -0.61 -21.57 -0.67
N GLN A 21 -0.49 -20.87 -1.80
CA GLN A 21 0.77 -20.31 -2.27
C GLN A 21 1.30 -19.25 -1.30
N CYS A 22 0.42 -18.38 -0.81
CA CYS A 22 0.76 -17.39 0.21
C CYS A 22 1.36 -18.05 1.44
N ALA A 23 0.64 -18.97 2.07
CA ALA A 23 1.09 -19.65 3.29
C ALA A 23 2.37 -20.46 3.06
N GLU A 24 2.48 -21.23 1.97
CA GLU A 24 3.70 -21.97 1.65
C GLU A 24 4.91 -21.05 1.51
N SER A 25 4.76 -19.92 0.81
CA SER A 25 5.86 -18.96 0.64
C SER A 25 6.37 -18.37 1.95
N LEU A 26 5.48 -18.26 2.95
CA LEU A 26 5.82 -17.77 4.29
C LEU A 26 6.44 -18.86 5.17
N LEU A 27 5.89 -20.07 5.13
CA LEU A 27 6.35 -21.19 5.97
C LEU A 27 7.66 -21.82 5.47
N THR A 28 8.09 -21.49 4.25
CA THR A 28 9.36 -21.94 3.64
C THR A 28 10.39 -20.83 3.50
N GLN A 29 10.25 -19.75 4.24
CA GLN A 29 11.26 -18.67 4.27
C GLN A 29 12.61 -19.19 4.78
N SER A 30 13.72 -18.61 4.26
CA SER A 30 15.07 -18.90 4.76
C SER A 30 15.26 -18.55 6.23
N MET A 31 14.55 -17.52 6.69
CA MET A 31 14.49 -17.14 8.10
C MET A 31 13.42 -17.97 8.83
N THR A 32 13.82 -19.04 9.50
CA THR A 32 12.92 -19.97 10.18
C THR A 32 12.72 -19.67 11.67
N GLU A 33 13.65 -18.94 12.30
CA GLU A 33 13.64 -18.65 13.73
C GLU A 33 13.27 -17.21 14.05
N GLY A 34 12.47 -17.04 15.10
CA GLY A 34 12.06 -15.74 15.57
C GLY A 34 10.99 -15.10 14.69
N VAL A 35 10.25 -15.87 13.90
CA VAL A 35 9.10 -15.40 13.11
C VAL A 35 7.82 -15.88 13.75
N GLU A 36 6.81 -15.03 13.85
CA GLU A 36 5.44 -15.44 14.12
C GLU A 36 4.54 -15.08 12.95
N TYR A 37 3.62 -15.97 12.62
CA TYR A 37 2.67 -15.81 11.51
C TYR A 37 1.27 -15.65 12.09
N ILE A 38 0.64 -14.51 11.81
CA ILE A 38 -0.67 -14.14 12.34
C ILE A 38 -1.67 -14.09 11.18
N PHE A 39 -2.44 -15.16 11.01
CA PHE A 39 -3.50 -15.24 10.03
C PHE A 39 -4.79 -14.74 10.64
N VAL A 40 -5.38 -13.68 10.06
CA VAL A 40 -6.64 -13.10 10.55
C VAL A 40 -7.74 -13.44 9.55
N ASN A 41 -8.58 -14.38 9.92
CA ASN A 41 -9.79 -14.74 9.17
C ASN A 41 -10.87 -13.67 9.39
N ASP A 42 -11.15 -12.90 8.36
CA ASP A 42 -12.17 -11.84 8.40
C ASP A 42 -13.57 -12.41 8.04
N CYS A 43 -13.92 -13.54 8.67
CA CYS A 43 -15.18 -14.25 8.46
C CYS A 43 -15.38 -14.65 6.98
N THR A 44 -14.32 -15.23 6.36
CA THR A 44 -14.40 -15.69 4.96
C THR A 44 -15.47 -16.77 4.81
N LYS A 45 -16.18 -16.76 3.66
CA LYS A 45 -17.27 -17.70 3.36
C LYS A 45 -16.86 -18.80 2.38
N ASP A 46 -15.68 -18.67 1.81
CA ASP A 46 -15.09 -19.66 0.90
C ASP A 46 -14.22 -20.66 1.66
N ARG A 47 -13.53 -21.52 0.96
CA ARG A 47 -12.68 -22.55 1.56
C ARG A 47 -11.28 -22.09 1.96
N SER A 48 -11.02 -20.78 2.02
CA SER A 48 -9.69 -20.24 2.36
C SER A 48 -9.12 -20.83 3.65
N MET A 49 -9.93 -20.95 4.71
CA MET A 49 -9.46 -21.47 5.99
C MET A 49 -9.23 -22.99 6.00
N GLU A 50 -10.00 -23.74 5.22
CA GLU A 50 -9.77 -25.17 5.02
C GLU A 50 -8.44 -25.38 4.30
N VAL A 51 -8.22 -24.67 3.18
CA VAL A 51 -6.98 -24.73 2.40
C VAL A 51 -5.77 -24.29 3.25
N LEU A 52 -5.89 -23.21 4.03
CA LEU A 52 -4.85 -22.79 4.96
C LEU A 52 -4.52 -23.90 5.98
N SER A 53 -5.54 -24.53 6.56
CA SER A 53 -5.34 -25.61 7.54
C SER A 53 -4.63 -26.82 6.92
N GLU A 54 -4.97 -27.20 5.68
CA GLU A 54 -4.26 -28.25 4.94
C GLU A 54 -2.78 -27.92 4.71
N VAL A 55 -2.47 -26.66 4.38
CA VAL A 55 -1.06 -26.21 4.26
C VAL A 55 -0.35 -26.29 5.60
N LEU A 56 -0.92 -25.71 6.66
CA LEU A 56 -0.32 -25.69 8.00
C LEU A 56 -0.05 -27.11 8.55
N SER A 57 -0.89 -28.09 8.22
CA SER A 57 -0.71 -29.50 8.64
C SER A 57 0.59 -30.13 8.13
N ARG A 58 1.16 -29.62 7.03
CA ARG A 58 2.43 -30.07 6.44
C ARG A 58 3.67 -29.51 7.16
N TYR A 59 3.47 -28.50 8.03
CA TYR A 59 4.54 -27.80 8.77
C TYR A 59 4.33 -27.88 10.30
N PRO A 60 4.19 -29.09 10.90
CA PRO A 60 3.89 -29.23 12.33
C PRO A 60 4.95 -28.61 13.25
N GLN A 61 6.19 -28.51 12.78
CA GLN A 61 7.31 -27.88 13.51
C GLN A 61 7.10 -26.37 13.72
N LEU A 62 6.30 -25.70 12.90
CA LEU A 62 6.00 -24.27 13.00
C LEU A 62 4.72 -23.95 13.79
N LYS A 63 4.04 -24.97 14.34
CA LYS A 63 2.78 -24.82 15.07
C LYS A 63 2.86 -23.77 16.19
N GLY A 64 3.98 -23.68 16.88
CA GLY A 64 4.20 -22.70 17.95
C GLY A 64 4.43 -21.25 17.45
N GLN A 65 4.65 -21.07 16.16
CA GLN A 65 4.87 -19.78 15.51
C GLN A 65 3.62 -19.27 14.79
N VAL A 66 2.55 -20.06 14.69
CA VAL A 66 1.32 -19.72 13.97
C VAL A 66 0.22 -19.35 14.96
N CYS A 67 -0.41 -18.21 14.71
CA CYS A 67 -1.60 -17.73 15.40
C CYS A 67 -2.72 -17.53 14.36
N ILE A 68 -3.90 -18.08 14.62
CA ILE A 68 -5.10 -17.87 13.80
C ILE A 68 -6.13 -17.12 14.63
N ILE A 69 -6.57 -15.97 14.14
CA ILE A 69 -7.60 -15.15 14.76
C ILE A 69 -8.83 -15.13 13.86
N ASN A 70 -10.01 -15.41 14.41
CA ASN A 70 -11.25 -15.41 13.65
C ASN A 70 -12.14 -14.25 14.07
N HIS A 71 -12.56 -13.43 13.12
CA HIS A 71 -13.64 -12.47 13.33
C HIS A 71 -15.00 -13.18 13.25
N LEU A 72 -15.95 -12.74 14.04
CA LEU A 72 -17.32 -13.25 14.03
C LEU A 72 -18.15 -12.75 12.83
N GLU A 73 -17.73 -11.64 12.25
CA GLU A 73 -18.31 -11.00 11.06
C GLU A 73 -17.20 -10.38 10.20
N ASN A 74 -17.47 -10.12 8.93
CA ASN A 74 -16.54 -9.40 8.07
C ASN A 74 -16.43 -7.93 8.50
N LYS A 75 -15.23 -7.51 8.91
CA LYS A 75 -14.91 -6.14 9.36
C LYS A 75 -14.09 -5.35 8.33
N GLY A 76 -13.67 -6.01 7.25
CA GLY A 76 -12.85 -5.42 6.19
C GLY A 76 -11.34 -5.49 6.45
N LEU A 77 -10.59 -5.32 5.38
CA LEU A 77 -9.13 -5.45 5.34
C LEU A 77 -8.41 -4.60 6.41
N PRO A 78 -8.73 -3.30 6.62
CA PRO A 78 -8.07 -2.48 7.64
C PRO A 78 -8.28 -3.03 9.06
N ALA A 79 -9.48 -3.51 9.37
CA ALA A 79 -9.79 -4.07 10.69
C ALA A 79 -9.04 -5.39 10.92
N ALA A 80 -8.90 -6.23 9.88
CA ALA A 80 -8.12 -7.46 9.96
C ALA A 80 -6.63 -7.16 10.18
N ARG A 81 -6.07 -6.15 9.50
CA ARG A 81 -4.69 -5.68 9.76
C ARG A 81 -4.51 -5.17 11.17
N ASN A 82 -5.45 -4.36 11.70
CA ASN A 82 -5.41 -3.87 13.08
C ASN A 82 -5.49 -5.02 14.10
N THR A 83 -6.34 -6.01 13.87
CA THR A 83 -6.43 -7.20 14.72
C THR A 83 -5.09 -7.97 14.75
N GLY A 84 -4.48 -8.16 13.58
CA GLY A 84 -3.16 -8.78 13.49
C GLY A 84 -2.08 -7.96 14.18
N LEU A 85 -2.09 -6.63 14.00
CA LEU A 85 -1.15 -5.72 14.64
C LEU A 85 -1.27 -5.72 16.18
N ALA A 86 -2.48 -5.77 16.70
CA ALA A 86 -2.74 -5.87 18.15
C ALA A 86 -2.23 -7.18 18.74
N ALA A 87 -2.23 -8.27 17.96
CA ALA A 87 -1.70 -9.57 18.38
C ALA A 87 -0.18 -9.71 18.18
N ALA A 88 0.41 -8.85 17.36
CA ALA A 88 1.83 -8.90 17.01
C ALA A 88 2.72 -8.60 18.22
N ARG A 89 3.76 -9.43 18.43
CA ARG A 89 4.76 -9.30 19.50
C ARG A 89 6.16 -9.03 18.97
N GLY A 90 6.36 -9.22 17.66
CA GLY A 90 7.66 -9.08 17.03
C GLY A 90 8.26 -7.68 17.14
N GLU A 91 9.58 -7.62 17.08
CA GLU A 91 10.31 -6.35 17.00
C GLU A 91 9.87 -5.56 15.76
N TYR A 92 9.69 -6.26 14.65
CA TYR A 92 9.22 -5.73 13.37
C TYR A 92 7.90 -6.37 12.94
N VAL A 93 7.17 -5.67 12.09
CA VAL A 93 5.91 -6.13 11.46
C VAL A 93 6.05 -6.06 9.95
N MET A 94 5.61 -7.13 9.28
CA MET A 94 5.39 -7.19 7.84
C MET A 94 3.95 -7.60 7.56
N HIS A 95 3.25 -6.86 6.71
CA HIS A 95 1.94 -7.26 6.21
C HIS A 95 2.11 -8.02 4.89
N VAL A 96 1.32 -9.07 4.70
CA VAL A 96 1.27 -9.84 3.46
C VAL A 96 -0.18 -10.08 3.10
N ASP A 97 -0.59 -9.77 1.88
CA ASP A 97 -1.96 -10.00 1.43
C ASP A 97 -2.15 -11.49 1.09
N GLY A 98 -3.30 -12.06 1.46
CA GLY A 98 -3.56 -13.50 1.35
C GLY A 98 -3.65 -14.04 -0.08
N ASP A 99 -3.71 -13.15 -1.08
CA ASP A 99 -3.69 -13.48 -2.52
C ASP A 99 -2.32 -13.29 -3.18
N ASP A 100 -1.30 -12.89 -2.40
CA ASP A 100 0.07 -12.63 -2.83
C ASP A 100 1.07 -13.65 -2.24
N PHE A 101 2.35 -13.55 -2.58
CA PHE A 101 3.39 -14.40 -2.02
C PHE A 101 4.75 -13.71 -1.94
N CYS A 102 5.61 -14.19 -1.03
CA CYS A 102 6.96 -13.69 -0.82
C CYS A 102 8.02 -14.54 -1.54
N GLU A 103 9.14 -13.92 -1.92
CA GLU A 103 10.34 -14.67 -2.32
C GLU A 103 10.96 -15.37 -1.10
N PRO A 104 11.68 -16.51 -1.29
CA PRO A 104 12.17 -17.33 -0.16
C PRO A 104 13.07 -16.61 0.85
N GLU A 105 13.78 -15.58 0.43
CA GLU A 105 14.73 -14.83 1.29
C GLU A 105 14.16 -13.47 1.76
N ALA A 106 12.84 -13.25 1.61
CA ALA A 106 12.24 -11.95 1.85
C ALA A 106 12.41 -11.49 3.30
N LEU A 107 12.01 -12.32 4.26
CA LEU A 107 12.10 -11.96 5.67
C LEU A 107 13.55 -11.80 6.12
N GLU A 108 14.43 -12.68 5.70
CA GLU A 108 15.85 -12.64 6.06
C GLU A 108 16.51 -11.34 5.56
N LYS A 109 16.33 -11.01 4.27
CA LYS A 109 16.96 -9.83 3.67
C LYS A 109 16.43 -8.53 4.28
N LEU A 110 15.12 -8.44 4.48
CA LEU A 110 14.51 -7.25 5.10
C LEU A 110 14.94 -7.10 6.56
N TYR A 111 14.90 -8.19 7.35
CA TYR A 111 15.30 -8.15 8.75
C TYR A 111 16.80 -7.87 8.92
N ARG A 112 17.66 -8.49 8.10
CA ARG A 112 19.10 -8.23 8.09
C ARG A 112 19.37 -6.75 7.80
N SER A 113 18.76 -6.19 6.75
CA SER A 113 18.89 -4.77 6.44
C SER A 113 18.43 -3.88 7.58
N ALA A 114 17.33 -4.24 8.26
CA ALA A 114 16.82 -3.54 9.43
C ALA A 114 17.86 -3.50 10.56
N LYS A 115 18.49 -4.63 10.83
CA LYS A 115 19.46 -4.77 11.94
C LYS A 115 20.82 -4.15 11.64
N GLU A 116 21.33 -4.34 10.42
CA GLU A 116 22.64 -3.80 10.01
C GLU A 116 22.64 -2.26 9.97
N ASN A 117 21.49 -1.64 9.66
CA ASN A 117 21.34 -0.19 9.55
C ASN A 117 20.56 0.44 10.73
N ASP A 118 20.22 -0.34 11.77
CA ASP A 118 19.28 0.06 12.84
C ASP A 118 18.04 0.81 12.28
N SER A 119 17.45 0.24 11.23
CA SER A 119 16.36 0.90 10.50
C SER A 119 15.02 0.65 11.16
N ASP A 120 14.25 1.71 11.35
CA ASP A 120 12.86 1.64 11.81
C ASP A 120 11.90 1.28 10.67
N PHE A 121 12.28 1.63 9.41
CA PHE A 121 11.45 1.49 8.21
C PHE A 121 12.29 0.97 7.04
N VAL A 122 12.00 -0.23 6.57
CA VAL A 122 12.71 -0.89 5.46
C VAL A 122 11.73 -1.16 4.33
N TRP A 123 12.18 -1.03 3.08
CA TRP A 123 11.37 -1.41 1.91
C TRP A 123 12.20 -2.08 0.85
N CYS A 124 11.52 -2.74 -0.08
CA CYS A 124 12.14 -3.44 -1.20
C CYS A 124 11.41 -3.21 -2.51
N ASN A 125 12.02 -3.65 -3.60
CA ASN A 125 11.37 -3.81 -4.88
C ASN A 125 10.35 -4.97 -4.83
N TYR A 126 9.49 -5.06 -5.85
CA TYR A 126 8.51 -6.13 -5.94
C TYR A 126 8.23 -6.53 -7.39
N TYR A 127 7.60 -7.66 -7.56
CA TYR A 127 7.09 -8.11 -8.83
C TYR A 127 5.59 -7.84 -8.96
N ILE A 128 5.16 -7.44 -10.14
CA ILE A 128 3.77 -7.68 -10.58
C ILE A 128 3.79 -9.03 -11.26
N SER A 129 3.07 -10.00 -10.69
CA SER A 129 3.07 -11.40 -11.11
C SER A 129 1.78 -11.73 -11.85
N PHE A 130 1.95 -12.14 -13.10
CA PHE A 130 0.89 -12.65 -13.97
C PHE A 130 1.03 -14.17 -14.08
N LYS A 131 0.05 -14.86 -14.65
CA LYS A 131 0.08 -16.33 -14.80
C LYS A 131 1.36 -16.89 -15.44
N THR A 132 1.96 -16.18 -16.40
CA THR A 132 3.10 -16.68 -17.20
C THR A 132 4.33 -15.78 -17.16
N LYS A 133 4.26 -14.61 -16.56
CA LYS A 133 5.37 -13.63 -16.52
C LYS A 133 5.35 -12.79 -15.26
N ARG A 134 6.51 -12.27 -14.88
CA ARG A 134 6.66 -11.28 -13.81
C ARG A 134 7.28 -10.00 -14.35
N ARG A 135 6.90 -8.87 -13.82
CA ARG A 135 7.50 -7.56 -14.10
C ARG A 135 8.01 -6.94 -12.81
N THR A 136 9.28 -6.63 -12.75
CA THR A 136 9.90 -5.90 -11.65
C THR A 136 9.36 -4.47 -11.57
N ILE A 137 9.02 -4.05 -10.38
CA ILE A 137 8.72 -2.65 -10.04
C ILE A 137 9.79 -2.18 -9.07
N VAL A 138 10.69 -1.37 -9.61
CA VAL A 138 11.78 -0.79 -8.83
C VAL A 138 11.25 0.36 -7.98
N GLN A 139 11.63 0.36 -6.72
CA GLN A 139 11.36 1.44 -5.78
C GLN A 139 12.60 2.32 -5.64
N PRO A 140 12.43 3.63 -5.43
CA PRO A 140 13.58 4.50 -5.21
C PRO A 140 14.28 4.19 -3.88
N ALA A 141 15.59 4.32 -3.87
CA ALA A 141 16.40 4.32 -2.66
C ALA A 141 16.41 5.73 -2.06
N TYR A 142 16.09 5.83 -0.78
CA TYR A 142 16.20 7.07 -0.01
C TYR A 142 17.07 6.84 1.22
N SER A 143 17.84 7.85 1.60
CA SER A 143 18.75 7.80 2.75
C SER A 143 18.09 8.28 4.05
N THR A 144 16.95 8.97 3.95
CA THR A 144 16.20 9.45 5.11
C THR A 144 14.72 9.07 5.04
N PRO A 145 14.06 8.83 6.19
CA PRO A 145 12.61 8.58 6.21
C PRO A 145 11.80 9.74 5.63
N LEU A 146 12.23 10.98 5.85
CA LEU A 146 11.56 12.16 5.29
C LEU A 146 11.58 12.16 3.75
N ASP A 147 12.68 11.74 3.12
CA ASP A 147 12.74 11.63 1.66
C ASP A 147 11.86 10.49 1.15
N ALA A 148 11.73 9.38 1.90
CA ALA A 148 10.78 8.32 1.59
C ALA A 148 9.33 8.82 1.69
N VAL A 149 8.98 9.59 2.74
CA VAL A 149 7.68 10.26 2.89
C VAL A 149 7.40 11.18 1.70
N ARG A 150 8.35 12.06 1.35
CA ARG A 150 8.23 12.93 0.16
C ARG A 150 8.05 12.11 -1.12
N GLY A 151 8.77 10.99 -1.23
CA GLY A 151 8.64 10.06 -2.36
C GLY A 151 7.25 9.45 -2.46
N MET A 152 6.67 9.02 -1.34
CA MET A 152 5.31 8.47 -1.27
C MET A 152 4.26 9.54 -1.60
N LEU A 153 4.35 10.73 -1.01
CA LEU A 153 3.44 11.84 -1.27
C LEU A 153 3.45 12.29 -2.74
N ARG A 154 4.60 12.23 -3.42
CA ARG A 154 4.75 12.57 -4.85
C ARG A 154 4.43 11.39 -5.79
N GLY A 155 4.11 10.20 -5.26
CA GLY A 155 3.86 8.99 -6.04
C GLY A 155 5.11 8.36 -6.69
N ALA A 156 6.32 8.84 -6.36
CA ALA A 156 7.57 8.26 -6.83
C ALA A 156 7.88 6.93 -6.12
N MET A 157 7.58 6.84 -4.84
CA MET A 157 7.59 5.60 -4.05
C MET A 157 6.16 5.13 -3.81
N LYS A 158 5.92 3.83 -3.90
CA LYS A 158 4.61 3.28 -3.55
C LYS A 158 4.44 3.16 -2.04
N TYR A 159 3.26 3.53 -1.56
CA TYR A 159 2.88 3.42 -0.15
C TYR A 159 2.26 2.07 0.22
N ASN A 160 2.38 1.06 -0.65
CA ASN A 160 1.91 -0.29 -0.34
C ASN A 160 2.45 -0.80 1.00
N VAL A 161 1.63 -1.48 1.78
CA VAL A 161 2.04 -1.95 3.10
C VAL A 161 2.92 -3.20 3.02
N TRP A 162 2.73 -4.05 2.03
CA TRP A 162 3.26 -5.41 1.95
C TRP A 162 4.73 -5.52 1.47
N ASN A 163 5.31 -4.51 0.85
CA ASN A 163 6.75 -4.48 0.51
C ASN A 163 7.59 -3.74 1.55
N LYS A 164 7.11 -3.68 2.79
CA LYS A 164 7.74 -2.94 3.88
C LYS A 164 7.84 -3.78 5.15
N LEU A 165 8.95 -3.60 5.84
CA LEU A 165 9.17 -4.12 7.20
C LEU A 165 9.33 -2.90 8.11
N CYS A 166 8.46 -2.78 9.12
CA CYS A 166 8.40 -1.62 10.00
C CYS A 166 8.64 -2.04 11.45
N ARG A 167 9.42 -1.27 12.21
CA ARG A 167 9.53 -1.48 13.64
C ARG A 167 8.14 -1.34 14.26
N ARG A 168 7.69 -2.35 15.02
CA ARG A 168 6.34 -2.39 15.60
C ARG A 168 6.04 -1.16 16.46
N ALA A 169 7.05 -0.66 17.18
CA ALA A 169 6.94 0.54 18.01
C ALA A 169 6.45 1.78 17.21
N LEU A 170 6.70 1.88 15.91
CA LEU A 170 6.15 2.97 15.09
C LEU A 170 4.63 3.02 15.12
N TYR A 171 3.97 1.86 15.18
CA TYR A 171 2.52 1.78 15.27
C TYR A 171 2.05 1.97 16.71
N THR A 172 2.63 1.23 17.68
CA THR A 172 2.13 1.18 19.05
C THR A 172 2.36 2.48 19.80
N ASP A 173 3.54 3.08 19.71
CA ASP A 173 3.92 4.27 20.47
C ASP A 173 3.26 5.54 19.93
N ASN A 174 2.84 5.52 18.67
CA ASN A 174 2.18 6.64 17.99
C ASN A 174 0.68 6.41 17.77
N HIS A 175 0.13 5.31 18.30
CA HIS A 175 -1.30 4.96 18.17
C HIS A 175 -1.79 4.97 16.71
N ILE A 176 -0.96 4.47 15.78
CA ILE A 176 -1.29 4.42 14.36
C ILE A 176 -2.04 3.14 14.05
N GLU A 177 -3.26 3.31 13.56
CA GLU A 177 -4.13 2.22 13.10
C GLU A 177 -4.56 2.43 11.65
N PHE A 178 -4.88 1.33 10.98
CA PHE A 178 -5.54 1.37 9.67
C PHE A 178 -7.00 1.83 9.84
N PRO A 179 -7.54 2.67 8.93
CA PRO A 179 -8.87 3.26 9.08
C PRO A 179 -9.96 2.21 8.92
N SER A 180 -10.62 1.83 9.99
CA SER A 180 -11.75 0.88 9.97
C SER A 180 -12.93 1.43 9.16
N GLY A 181 -13.63 0.53 8.46
CA GLY A 181 -14.80 0.88 7.63
C GLY A 181 -14.46 1.38 6.22
N TYR A 182 -13.18 1.52 5.89
CA TYR A 182 -12.70 1.91 4.56
C TYR A 182 -11.92 0.76 3.93
N ALA A 183 -12.14 0.51 2.63
CA ALA A 183 -11.43 -0.51 1.87
C ALA A 183 -10.39 0.07 0.88
N MET A 184 -10.44 1.38 0.64
CA MET A 184 -9.54 2.05 -0.30
C MET A 184 -8.68 3.10 0.39
N GLY A 185 -7.39 3.09 0.05
CA GLY A 185 -6.43 4.09 0.54
C GLY A 185 -5.95 3.86 1.97
N GLU A 186 -6.23 2.70 2.56
CA GLU A 186 -5.70 2.32 3.88
C GLU A 186 -4.18 2.26 3.90
N ASP A 187 -3.58 1.92 2.76
CA ASP A 187 -2.12 1.90 2.56
C ASP A 187 -1.46 3.26 2.78
N LEU A 188 -2.20 4.37 2.63
CA LEU A 188 -1.69 5.70 2.96
C LEU A 188 -1.24 5.83 4.43
N THR A 189 -1.71 4.94 5.31
CA THR A 189 -1.26 4.82 6.70
C THR A 189 0.27 4.64 6.78
N MET A 190 0.90 4.06 5.75
CA MET A 190 2.35 3.90 5.68
C MET A 190 3.10 5.23 5.65
N ILE A 191 2.46 6.31 5.18
CA ILE A 191 3.03 7.67 5.25
C ILE A 191 3.11 8.11 6.72
N MET A 192 2.05 7.87 7.51
CA MET A 192 2.07 8.19 8.95
C MET A 192 3.16 7.39 9.67
N VAL A 193 3.27 6.09 9.39
CA VAL A 193 4.31 5.22 9.98
C VAL A 193 5.71 5.74 9.65
N ALA A 194 5.96 6.08 8.39
CA ALA A 194 7.27 6.57 7.94
C ALA A 194 7.62 7.95 8.52
N LEU A 195 6.63 8.80 8.83
CA LEU A 195 6.86 10.11 9.48
C LEU A 195 7.45 9.97 10.89
N HIS A 196 7.21 8.87 11.59
CA HIS A 196 7.75 8.59 12.93
C HIS A 196 9.07 7.81 12.90
N ALA A 197 9.50 7.32 11.74
CA ALA A 197 10.76 6.61 11.61
C ALA A 197 11.95 7.59 11.75
N ARG A 198 12.98 7.17 12.47
CA ARG A 198 14.25 7.93 12.62
C ARG A 198 15.26 7.52 11.56
N THR A 199 15.23 6.24 11.19
CA THR A 199 16.16 5.61 10.27
C THR A 199 15.41 4.75 9.26
N CYS A 200 15.98 4.61 8.07
CA CYS A 200 15.40 3.74 7.05
C CYS A 200 16.49 3.09 6.19
N SER A 201 16.14 1.98 5.54
CA SER A 201 16.99 1.34 4.56
C SER A 201 16.19 0.74 3.41
N PHE A 202 16.86 0.58 2.28
CA PHE A 202 16.33 0.01 1.05
C PHE A 202 17.05 -1.28 0.69
N VAL A 203 16.29 -2.32 0.38
CA VAL A 203 16.82 -3.60 -0.12
C VAL A 203 16.59 -3.65 -1.62
N ASP A 204 17.67 -3.54 -2.40
CA ASP A 204 17.61 -3.61 -3.87
C ASP A 204 17.41 -5.05 -4.35
N ALA A 205 16.27 -5.62 -3.99
CA ALA A 205 15.82 -6.93 -4.44
C ALA A 205 14.30 -6.95 -4.51
N SER A 206 13.73 -7.63 -5.50
CA SER A 206 12.28 -7.84 -5.59
C SER A 206 11.91 -9.03 -4.70
N LEU A 207 11.33 -8.75 -3.53
CA LEU A 207 11.09 -9.74 -2.48
C LEU A 207 9.62 -10.11 -2.30
N TYR A 208 8.72 -9.42 -2.97
CA TYR A 208 7.27 -9.62 -2.89
C TYR A 208 6.67 -9.81 -4.29
N ASN A 209 5.68 -10.67 -4.41
CA ASN A 209 4.95 -10.92 -5.66
C ASN A 209 3.51 -10.47 -5.52
N TYR A 210 3.20 -9.32 -6.10
CA TYR A 210 1.85 -8.81 -6.23
C TYR A 210 1.15 -9.54 -7.39
N VAL A 211 0.21 -10.44 -7.07
CA VAL A 211 -0.46 -11.30 -8.05
C VAL A 211 -1.58 -10.54 -8.73
N GLN A 212 -1.55 -10.45 -10.05
CA GLN A 212 -2.63 -9.86 -10.84
C GLN A 212 -3.73 -10.88 -11.09
N SER A 213 -4.90 -10.66 -10.51
CA SER A 213 -6.11 -11.44 -10.73
C SER A 213 -7.26 -10.59 -11.26
N ASP A 214 -8.21 -11.23 -11.95
CA ASP A 214 -9.40 -10.55 -12.49
C ASP A 214 -10.38 -10.09 -11.39
N THR A 215 -10.15 -10.51 -10.14
CA THR A 215 -11.05 -10.29 -8.99
C THR A 215 -10.54 -9.24 -7.99
N GLN A 216 -9.45 -8.54 -8.30
CA GLN A 216 -8.85 -7.56 -7.38
C GLN A 216 -9.79 -6.40 -7.04
N MET A 217 -9.74 -5.96 -5.78
CA MET A 217 -10.51 -4.81 -5.30
C MET A 217 -10.22 -3.51 -6.06
N THR A 218 -9.02 -3.39 -6.63
CA THR A 218 -8.58 -2.20 -7.42
C THR A 218 -9.08 -2.19 -8.85
N SER A 219 -9.77 -3.25 -9.34
CA SER A 219 -10.19 -3.39 -10.74
C SER A 219 -11.25 -2.39 -11.21
N ALA A 220 -12.01 -1.77 -10.29
CA ALA A 220 -13.00 -0.74 -10.65
C ALA A 220 -13.16 0.32 -9.54
N TYR A 221 -13.11 1.59 -9.92
CA TYR A 221 -13.40 2.71 -9.03
C TYR A 221 -14.91 2.94 -8.96
N THR A 222 -15.55 2.49 -7.88
CA THR A 222 -16.93 2.85 -7.57
C THR A 222 -16.99 4.21 -6.87
N PRO A 223 -18.14 4.94 -6.87
CA PRO A 223 -18.27 6.18 -6.11
C PRO A 223 -17.85 6.06 -4.65
N ARG A 224 -18.23 4.96 -3.98
CA ARG A 224 -17.86 4.67 -2.59
C ARG A 224 -16.34 4.54 -2.43
N LYS A 225 -15.66 3.77 -3.29
CA LYS A 225 -14.19 3.63 -3.24
C LYS A 225 -13.47 4.96 -3.43
N LEU A 226 -13.99 5.83 -4.29
CA LEU A 226 -13.44 7.16 -4.50
C LEU A 226 -13.60 8.05 -3.26
N GLU A 227 -14.75 7.99 -2.59
CA GLU A 227 -14.99 8.70 -1.34
C GLU A 227 -14.08 8.21 -0.22
N GLU A 228 -13.91 6.89 -0.09
CA GLU A 228 -12.97 6.29 0.86
C GLU A 228 -11.54 6.74 0.61
N LEU A 229 -11.09 6.75 -0.65
CA LEU A 229 -9.77 7.22 -1.04
C LEU A 229 -9.57 8.70 -0.71
N SER A 230 -10.56 9.55 -1.02
CA SER A 230 -10.55 10.97 -0.67
C SER A 230 -10.46 11.19 0.84
N SER A 231 -11.28 10.45 1.60
CA SER A 231 -11.31 10.53 3.06
C SER A 231 -9.96 10.13 3.67
N ASN A 232 -9.35 9.04 3.19
CA ASN A 232 -8.03 8.62 3.65
C ASN A 232 -6.94 9.62 3.26
N CYS A 233 -7.00 10.19 2.07
CA CYS A 233 -6.07 11.24 1.68
C CYS A 233 -6.18 12.44 2.63
N LYS A 234 -7.41 12.90 2.92
CA LYS A 234 -7.64 13.99 3.86
C LYS A 234 -7.12 13.65 5.25
N ARG A 235 -7.37 12.44 5.76
CA ARG A 235 -6.86 11.97 7.05
C ARG A 235 -5.34 12.11 7.14
N ILE A 236 -4.61 11.75 6.08
CA ILE A 236 -3.15 11.84 6.07
C ILE A 236 -2.69 13.30 6.03
N THR A 237 -3.31 14.15 5.21
CA THR A 237 -2.93 15.56 5.13
C THR A 237 -3.24 16.30 6.43
N ASP A 238 -4.41 16.08 7.03
CA ASP A 238 -4.76 16.64 8.35
C ASP A 238 -3.77 16.16 9.44
N TYR A 239 -3.34 14.90 9.38
CA TYR A 239 -2.35 14.35 10.31
C TYR A 239 -0.99 15.04 10.17
N ILE A 240 -0.54 15.28 8.94
CA ILE A 240 0.71 16.00 8.65
C ILE A 240 0.62 17.43 9.18
N ASP A 241 -0.46 18.13 8.88
CA ASP A 241 -0.66 19.52 9.30
C ASP A 241 -0.73 19.67 10.83
N LEU A 242 -1.31 18.68 11.51
CA LEU A 242 -1.43 18.70 12.97
C LEU A 242 -0.09 18.40 13.66
N ASN A 243 0.65 17.39 13.19
CA ASN A 243 1.78 16.83 13.93
C ASN A 243 3.15 17.18 13.32
N PHE A 244 3.20 17.50 12.03
CA PHE A 244 4.44 17.65 11.25
C PHE A 244 4.48 18.92 10.40
N LYS A 245 3.71 19.95 10.75
CA LYS A 245 3.64 21.21 10.00
C LYS A 245 5.02 21.86 9.79
N HIS A 246 5.93 21.69 10.75
CA HIS A 246 7.30 22.20 10.67
C HIS A 246 8.13 21.59 9.51
N LEU A 247 7.69 20.48 8.91
CA LEU A 247 8.36 19.84 7.78
C LEU A 247 8.03 20.50 6.43
N ASN A 248 7.03 21.40 6.37
CA ASN A 248 6.59 22.14 5.19
C ASN A 248 6.35 21.22 3.99
N LEU A 249 5.40 20.26 4.13
CA LEU A 249 5.10 19.23 3.13
C LEU A 249 3.90 19.57 2.24
N GLU A 250 3.43 20.82 2.24
CA GLU A 250 2.23 21.27 1.51
C GLU A 250 2.32 20.97 0.01
N SER A 251 3.47 21.20 -0.61
CA SER A 251 3.66 20.90 -2.03
C SER A 251 3.66 19.42 -2.33
N GLU A 252 4.14 18.59 -1.39
CA GLU A 252 4.21 17.14 -1.50
C GLU A 252 2.84 16.47 -1.35
N TYR A 253 2.08 16.82 -0.31
CA TYR A 253 0.75 16.22 -0.18
C TYR A 253 -0.25 16.82 -1.20
N SER A 254 -0.04 18.03 -1.68
CA SER A 254 -0.79 18.54 -2.84
C SER A 254 -0.50 17.73 -4.10
N ALA A 255 0.71 17.22 -4.29
CA ALA A 255 1.00 16.28 -5.37
C ALA A 255 0.21 14.97 -5.23
N LEU A 256 0.08 14.42 -4.01
CA LEU A 256 -0.76 13.26 -3.74
C LEU A 256 -2.23 13.55 -4.08
N GLN A 257 -2.76 14.68 -3.63
CA GLN A 257 -4.13 15.11 -3.91
C GLN A 257 -4.39 15.26 -5.42
N LEU A 258 -3.45 15.85 -6.16
CA LEU A 258 -3.51 15.98 -7.61
C LEU A 258 -3.50 14.61 -8.31
N LEU A 259 -2.60 13.70 -7.89
CA LEU A 259 -2.56 12.33 -8.38
C LEU A 259 -3.89 11.59 -8.17
N MET A 260 -4.54 11.78 -7.02
CA MET A 260 -5.81 11.12 -6.72
C MET A 260 -6.97 11.64 -7.56
N LYS A 261 -7.00 12.91 -7.87
CA LYS A 261 -8.06 13.50 -8.70
C LYS A 261 -7.75 13.48 -10.22
N TRP A 262 -6.50 13.13 -10.63
CA TRP A 262 -6.12 13.03 -12.03
C TRP A 262 -7.06 12.18 -12.90
N PRO A 263 -7.57 11.00 -12.46
CA PRO A 263 -8.49 10.18 -13.25
C PRO A 263 -9.76 10.92 -13.69
N PHE A 264 -10.21 11.92 -12.96
CA PHE A 264 -11.39 12.71 -13.34
C PHE A 264 -11.20 13.57 -14.60
N LEU A 265 -9.96 13.80 -15.02
CA LEU A 265 -9.64 14.53 -16.24
C LEU A 265 -9.48 13.60 -17.47
N LEU A 266 -9.65 12.28 -17.29
CA LEU A 266 -9.37 11.28 -18.29
C LEU A 266 -10.61 10.64 -18.94
N ASP A 267 -11.83 10.96 -18.50
CA ASP A 267 -13.08 10.35 -19.00
C ASP A 267 -13.92 11.27 -19.89
N GLY A 268 -13.54 12.54 -20.00
CA GLY A 268 -14.20 13.54 -20.82
C GLY A 268 -15.61 13.98 -20.36
N LYS A 269 -16.01 13.60 -19.11
CA LYS A 269 -17.33 13.91 -18.55
C LYS A 269 -17.32 15.23 -17.76
N ILE A 270 -18.34 16.05 -17.94
CA ILE A 270 -18.50 17.30 -17.16
C ILE A 270 -18.67 17.02 -15.66
N SER A 271 -19.35 15.92 -15.30
CA SER A 271 -19.50 15.51 -13.89
C SER A 271 -18.17 15.19 -13.21
N SER A 272 -17.27 14.50 -13.91
CA SER A 272 -15.93 14.16 -13.41
C SER A 272 -15.07 15.44 -13.28
N TYR A 273 -15.17 16.34 -14.23
CA TYR A 273 -14.50 17.63 -14.16
C TYR A 273 -14.98 18.48 -12.97
N ARG A 274 -16.29 18.50 -12.66
CA ARG A 274 -16.80 19.15 -11.43
C ARG A 274 -16.17 18.51 -10.19
N ARG A 275 -16.17 17.18 -10.11
CA ARG A 275 -15.57 16.45 -8.98
C ARG A 275 -14.08 16.75 -8.83
N TRP A 276 -13.35 16.93 -9.94
CA TRP A 276 -11.96 17.38 -9.90
C TRP A 276 -11.79 18.73 -9.21
N HIS A 277 -12.71 19.67 -9.40
CA HIS A 277 -12.70 20.98 -8.72
C HIS A 277 -13.12 20.90 -7.25
N GLU A 278 -14.05 20.00 -6.93
CA GLU A 278 -14.56 19.83 -5.56
C GLU A 278 -13.54 19.15 -4.66
N TRP A 279 -12.74 18.25 -5.20
CA TRP A 279 -11.73 17.54 -4.44
C TRP A 279 -10.46 18.38 -4.28
N PHE A 280 -10.07 18.64 -3.03
CA PHE A 280 -8.81 19.33 -2.70
C PHE A 280 -8.54 20.55 -3.58
N PRO A 281 -9.44 21.56 -3.61
CA PRO A 281 -9.33 22.72 -4.49
C PRO A 281 -8.03 23.50 -4.26
N GLU A 282 -7.52 23.51 -3.02
CA GLU A 282 -6.28 24.13 -2.59
C GLU A 282 -5.04 23.52 -3.27
N SER A 283 -5.08 22.25 -3.64
CA SER A 283 -3.94 21.59 -4.30
C SER A 283 -3.57 22.21 -5.64
N SER A 284 -4.54 22.89 -6.28
CA SER A 284 -4.35 23.49 -7.60
C SER A 284 -3.30 24.61 -7.62
N GLN A 285 -3.04 25.29 -6.51
CA GLN A 285 -1.99 26.31 -6.41
C GLN A 285 -0.57 25.74 -6.48
N TYR A 286 -0.41 24.42 -6.20
CA TYR A 286 0.89 23.74 -6.20
C TYR A 286 1.21 22.97 -7.49
N ILE A 287 0.36 22.99 -8.52
CA ILE A 287 0.52 22.22 -9.77
C ILE A 287 1.94 22.36 -10.34
N TRP A 288 2.46 23.58 -10.43
CA TRP A 288 3.77 23.83 -10.99
C TRP A 288 4.93 23.52 -10.04
N GLN A 289 4.67 23.42 -8.75
CA GLN A 289 5.66 23.14 -7.71
C GLN A 289 5.86 21.63 -7.50
N THR A 290 4.90 20.79 -7.94
CA THR A 290 5.00 19.33 -7.81
C THR A 290 6.24 18.80 -8.54
N LYS A 291 7.06 17.98 -7.86
CA LYS A 291 8.25 17.36 -8.43
C LYS A 291 7.92 15.96 -8.96
N GLY A 292 8.59 15.53 -10.04
CA GLY A 292 8.41 14.18 -10.62
C GLY A 292 7.17 14.02 -11.52
N VAL A 293 6.29 15.00 -11.60
CA VAL A 293 5.09 14.96 -12.45
C VAL A 293 5.43 15.47 -13.86
N ASN A 294 4.98 14.72 -14.87
CA ASN A 294 5.19 15.07 -16.28
C ASN A 294 4.56 16.44 -16.60
N THR A 295 5.28 17.27 -17.38
CA THR A 295 4.84 18.63 -17.75
C THR A 295 3.48 18.64 -18.48
N ARG A 296 3.19 17.61 -19.29
CA ARG A 296 1.87 17.45 -19.94
C ARG A 296 0.75 17.33 -18.92
N ILE A 297 0.95 16.53 -17.87
CA ILE A 297 -0.04 16.36 -16.78
C ILE A 297 -0.26 17.70 -16.09
N LYS A 298 0.80 18.39 -15.70
CA LYS A 298 0.72 19.73 -15.08
C LYS A 298 -0.03 20.74 -15.95
N LEU A 299 0.21 20.72 -17.26
CA LEU A 299 -0.48 21.60 -18.19
C LEU A 299 -1.99 21.33 -18.24
N VAL A 300 -2.39 20.05 -18.29
CA VAL A 300 -3.81 19.66 -18.29
C VAL A 300 -4.48 20.04 -16.97
N GLU A 301 -3.83 19.76 -15.84
CA GLU A 301 -4.32 20.15 -14.52
C GLU A 301 -4.43 21.66 -14.37
N TRP A 302 -3.45 22.42 -14.89
CA TRP A 302 -3.50 23.87 -14.91
C TRP A 302 -4.63 24.39 -15.79
N CYS A 303 -4.84 23.83 -16.99
CA CYS A 303 -6.00 24.17 -17.82
C CYS A 303 -7.31 23.86 -17.09
N ALA A 304 -7.39 22.74 -16.40
CA ALA A 304 -8.55 22.43 -15.58
C ALA A 304 -8.74 23.48 -14.48
N ALA A 305 -7.70 23.80 -13.70
CA ALA A 305 -7.75 24.79 -12.62
C ALA A 305 -8.16 26.22 -13.13
N LYS A 306 -7.86 26.55 -14.37
CA LYS A 306 -8.23 27.81 -15.04
C LYS A 306 -9.58 27.73 -15.79
N HIS A 307 -10.35 26.67 -15.58
CA HIS A 307 -11.62 26.41 -16.27
C HIS A 307 -11.54 26.40 -17.81
N LEU A 308 -10.39 26.05 -18.37
CA LEU A 308 -10.18 25.93 -19.81
C LEU A 308 -10.64 24.55 -20.31
N LEU A 309 -11.91 24.21 -20.08
CA LEU A 309 -12.53 22.92 -20.42
C LEU A 309 -12.27 22.44 -21.85
N PRO A 310 -12.36 23.30 -22.90
CA PRO A 310 -12.10 22.85 -24.26
C PRO A 310 -10.70 22.24 -24.43
N LEU A 311 -9.68 22.76 -23.73
CA LEU A 311 -8.30 22.22 -23.81
C LEU A 311 -8.18 20.90 -23.06
N VAL A 312 -8.83 20.75 -21.91
CA VAL A 312 -8.88 19.46 -21.17
C VAL A 312 -9.58 18.40 -22.02
N TRP A 313 -10.70 18.75 -22.66
CA TRP A 313 -11.45 17.86 -23.52
C TRP A 313 -10.67 17.48 -24.79
N LEU A 314 -9.95 18.43 -25.39
CA LEU A 314 -9.07 18.18 -26.52
C LEU A 314 -7.97 17.16 -26.15
N HIS A 315 -7.35 17.33 -24.97
CA HIS A 315 -6.40 16.35 -24.46
C HIS A 315 -7.03 14.95 -24.31
N TYR A 316 -8.23 14.86 -23.73
CA TYR A 316 -8.96 13.60 -23.61
C TYR A 316 -9.14 12.93 -25.00
N ILE A 317 -9.61 13.66 -26.01
CA ILE A 317 -9.83 13.10 -27.34
C ILE A 317 -8.52 12.67 -27.98
N LEU A 318 -7.54 13.55 -28.08
CA LEU A 318 -6.32 13.30 -28.83
C LEU A 318 -5.41 12.28 -28.16
N VAL A 319 -5.26 12.37 -26.83
CA VAL A 319 -4.30 11.53 -26.10
C VAL A 319 -4.98 10.28 -25.57
N ILE A 320 -6.09 10.40 -24.84
CA ILE A 320 -6.67 9.26 -24.16
C ILE A 320 -7.47 8.39 -25.12
N ARG A 321 -8.39 8.99 -25.89
CA ARG A 321 -9.28 8.23 -26.75
C ARG A 321 -8.61 7.76 -28.04
N MET A 322 -7.81 8.61 -28.73
CA MET A 322 -7.16 8.25 -29.99
C MET A 322 -5.85 7.50 -29.74
N PHE A 323 -4.89 8.11 -29.06
CA PHE A 323 -3.56 7.50 -28.92
C PHE A 323 -3.59 6.25 -28.02
N TYR A 324 -4.06 6.35 -26.79
CA TYR A 324 -4.13 5.19 -25.89
C TYR A 324 -5.23 4.20 -26.28
N GLY A 325 -6.36 4.65 -26.83
CA GLY A 325 -7.41 3.77 -27.33
C GLY A 325 -7.01 2.93 -28.54
N ILE A 326 -5.99 3.35 -29.31
CA ILE A 326 -5.42 2.57 -30.44
C ILE A 326 -4.29 1.65 -29.95
N VAL A 327 -3.46 2.11 -29.03
CA VAL A 327 -2.25 1.38 -28.57
C VAL A 327 -2.59 0.26 -27.59
N TYR A 328 -3.72 0.34 -26.87
CA TYR A 328 -4.13 -0.64 -25.87
C TYR A 328 -5.41 -1.44 -26.23
N ARG A 329 -5.82 -1.40 -27.49
CA ARG A 329 -6.73 -2.38 -28.11
C ARG A 329 -5.90 -3.49 -28.75
#